data_b94e7e3e22344d0372f6c4e1736cfcee
#
_entry.id   b94e7e3e22344d0372f6c4e1736cfcee
#
_cell.length_a   1.000
_cell.length_b   1.000
_cell.length_c   1.000
_cell.angle_alpha   90.00
_cell.angle_beta   90.00
_cell.angle_gamma   90.00
#
_symmetry.space_group_name_H-M   'P 1'
#
loop_
_entity.id
_entity.type
_entity.pdbx_description
1 polymer ?
#
loop_
_entity_poly.entity_id
_entity_poly.type
_entity_poly.pdbx_seq_one_letter_code
_entity_poly.pdbx_strand_id
1 'polypeptide(L)'
;MRHTTEPNENSKYKIIAVDDEMGIIDSLSVFLKHSGYTLVGCTNPYEAIEKIKNEHFDLLLLDFMMSPIHGDTVVEEIRKFNQELYIILLTGHKDLVPPLETIKRLSIQGYCEKEDKFDQLLLLIESAFKSIDQMNIIKSINEELRESREQLEKAYLESIEVVRHTVEAKDTYTRGHSDRVAAYSVLIGEKMGLSKEELKTLKIGGLFHDIGKIGISDTILLKESKLTDDEYSEIKNHPAIGKHILSNATIFKDLIPIVYHHHEKYDGTGYPRGLKGDEILSLIHI
;
A
#
# COMPACT_ATOMS: atom_id res chain seq x y z
N MET A 1 -38.99 -19.61 -29.18
CA MET A 1 -37.70 -18.98 -28.91
C MET A 1 -37.83 -18.30 -27.57
N ARG A 2 -37.17 -18.81 -26.54
CA ARG A 2 -37.12 -18.16 -25.20
C ARG A 2 -36.08 -17.08 -25.28
N HIS A 3 -36.49 -15.81 -25.26
CA HIS A 3 -35.59 -14.70 -25.01
C HIS A 3 -35.07 -14.85 -23.58
N THR A 4 -33.85 -15.31 -23.44
CA THR A 4 -33.05 -15.11 -22.22
C THR A 4 -32.70 -13.64 -22.21
N THR A 5 -33.45 -12.86 -21.44
CA THR A 5 -33.05 -11.49 -21.09
C THR A 5 -31.77 -11.60 -20.28
N GLU A 6 -30.67 -11.13 -20.86
CA GLU A 6 -29.44 -10.89 -20.08
C GLU A 6 -29.78 -10.00 -18.88
N PRO A 7 -29.23 -10.26 -17.70
CA PRO A 7 -29.47 -9.39 -16.57
C PRO A 7 -29.02 -7.97 -16.94
N ASN A 8 -29.94 -7.02 -16.80
CA ASN A 8 -29.68 -5.64 -17.11
C ASN A 8 -28.50 -5.16 -16.24
N GLU A 9 -27.38 -4.78 -16.84
CA GLU A 9 -26.14 -4.38 -16.14
C GLU A 9 -26.39 -3.25 -15.14
N ASN A 10 -27.42 -2.43 -15.36
CA ASN A 10 -27.79 -1.32 -14.52
C ASN A 10 -28.48 -1.74 -13.20
N SER A 11 -29.00 -2.98 -13.12
CA SER A 11 -29.67 -3.50 -11.92
C SER A 11 -28.74 -3.74 -10.73
N LYS A 12 -27.40 -3.70 -10.94
CA LYS A 12 -26.40 -3.87 -9.89
C LYS A 12 -26.32 -2.66 -8.95
N TYR A 13 -26.74 -1.46 -9.39
CA TYR A 13 -26.65 -0.24 -8.61
C TYR A 13 -27.91 0.05 -7.80
N LYS A 14 -27.74 0.47 -6.55
CA LYS A 14 -28.82 0.93 -5.69
C LYS A 14 -28.84 2.46 -5.61
N ILE A 15 -29.94 3.05 -6.07
CA ILE A 15 -30.19 4.50 -6.02
C ILE A 15 -31.20 4.78 -4.93
N ILE A 16 -30.94 5.80 -4.12
CA ILE A 16 -31.94 6.38 -3.22
C ILE A 16 -32.24 7.81 -3.65
N ALA A 17 -33.54 8.19 -3.71
CA ALA A 17 -33.95 9.55 -3.95
C ALA A 17 -34.67 10.10 -2.73
N VAL A 18 -34.36 11.36 -2.39
CA VAL A 18 -34.98 12.09 -1.27
C VAL A 18 -35.51 13.42 -1.76
N ASP A 19 -36.83 13.58 -1.66
CA ASP A 19 -37.58 14.76 -2.11
C ASP A 19 -38.88 14.82 -1.33
N ASP A 20 -39.25 15.95 -0.75
CA ASP A 20 -40.50 16.06 0.04
C ASP A 20 -41.77 16.01 -0.84
N GLU A 21 -41.62 16.10 -2.17
CA GLU A 21 -42.69 15.92 -3.14
C GLU A 21 -42.75 14.49 -3.68
N MET A 22 -43.71 13.66 -3.25
CA MET A 22 -43.90 12.28 -3.72
C MET A 22 -44.03 12.18 -5.24
N GLY A 23 -44.66 13.18 -5.90
CA GLY A 23 -44.80 13.19 -7.35
C GLY A 23 -43.49 13.25 -8.13
N ILE A 24 -42.45 13.86 -7.55
CA ILE A 24 -41.11 13.88 -8.13
C ILE A 24 -40.45 12.50 -7.98
N ILE A 25 -40.57 11.88 -6.81
CA ILE A 25 -40.06 10.52 -6.57
C ILE A 25 -40.71 9.53 -7.54
N ASP A 26 -42.03 9.59 -7.73
CA ASP A 26 -42.73 8.72 -8.66
C ASP A 26 -42.25 8.90 -10.11
N SER A 27 -42.07 10.17 -10.53
CA SER A 27 -41.58 10.51 -11.86
C SER A 27 -40.14 9.97 -12.08
N LEU A 28 -39.26 10.18 -11.11
CA LEU A 28 -37.87 9.63 -11.13
C LEU A 28 -37.87 8.10 -11.17
N SER A 29 -38.76 7.48 -10.37
CA SER A 29 -38.85 6.00 -10.32
C SER A 29 -39.27 5.42 -11.67
N VAL A 30 -40.28 6.00 -12.32
CA VAL A 30 -40.72 5.58 -13.66
C VAL A 30 -39.62 5.78 -14.69
N PHE A 31 -38.98 6.93 -14.69
CA PHE A 31 -37.92 7.29 -15.62
C PHE A 31 -36.69 6.34 -15.48
N LEU A 32 -36.18 6.18 -14.27
CA LEU A 32 -35.01 5.33 -14.01
C LEU A 32 -35.27 3.85 -14.25
N LYS A 33 -36.50 3.40 -14.00
CA LYS A 33 -36.92 2.02 -14.32
C LYS A 33 -36.89 1.74 -15.82
N HIS A 34 -37.24 2.69 -16.67
CA HIS A 34 -37.10 2.54 -18.13
C HIS A 34 -35.65 2.43 -18.57
N SER A 35 -34.72 3.06 -17.84
CA SER A 35 -33.29 2.97 -18.05
C SER A 35 -32.63 1.77 -17.32
N GLY A 36 -33.46 0.92 -16.68
CA GLY A 36 -33.01 -0.32 -16.04
C GLY A 36 -32.49 -0.17 -14.62
N TYR A 37 -32.62 0.98 -14.01
CA TYR A 37 -32.22 1.22 -12.62
C TYR A 37 -33.35 0.97 -11.63
N THR A 38 -32.99 0.65 -10.39
CA THR A 38 -33.93 0.53 -9.27
C THR A 38 -33.75 1.70 -8.32
N LEU A 39 -34.85 2.40 -8.01
CA LEU A 39 -34.86 3.55 -7.11
C LEU A 39 -35.61 3.21 -5.82
N VAL A 40 -35.04 3.60 -4.68
CA VAL A 40 -35.72 3.66 -3.38
C VAL A 40 -36.07 5.12 -3.12
N GLY A 41 -37.34 5.44 -3.03
CA GLY A 41 -37.84 6.81 -2.75
C GLY A 41 -38.06 7.04 -1.25
N CYS A 42 -37.73 8.22 -0.76
CA CYS A 42 -38.03 8.70 0.60
C CYS A 42 -38.50 10.13 0.55
N THR A 43 -39.63 10.42 1.21
CA THR A 43 -40.14 11.80 1.36
C THR A 43 -39.69 12.46 2.67
N ASN A 44 -39.13 11.68 3.58
CA ASN A 44 -38.59 12.16 4.86
C ASN A 44 -37.08 12.05 4.89
N PRO A 45 -36.34 13.16 5.03
CA PRO A 45 -34.88 13.13 5.04
C PRO A 45 -34.28 12.36 6.23
N TYR A 46 -34.92 12.33 7.38
CA TYR A 46 -34.43 11.56 8.52
C TYR A 46 -34.56 10.04 8.31
N GLU A 47 -35.65 9.60 7.66
CA GLU A 47 -35.82 8.21 7.26
C GLU A 47 -34.77 7.78 6.23
N ALA A 48 -34.48 8.68 5.28
CA ALA A 48 -33.44 8.44 4.29
C ALA A 48 -32.04 8.28 4.93
N ILE A 49 -31.69 9.15 5.89
CA ILE A 49 -30.42 9.06 6.63
C ILE A 49 -30.32 7.70 7.35
N GLU A 50 -31.38 7.27 8.04
CA GLU A 50 -31.39 5.98 8.74
C GLU A 50 -31.33 4.80 7.76
N LYS A 51 -31.97 4.87 6.60
CA LYS A 51 -31.84 3.84 5.56
C LYS A 51 -30.42 3.75 5.02
N ILE A 52 -29.77 4.90 4.69
CA ILE A 52 -28.39 4.95 4.19
C ILE A 52 -27.39 4.44 5.24
N LYS A 53 -27.71 4.58 6.53
CA LYS A 53 -26.89 4.06 7.61
C LYS A 53 -26.95 2.54 7.75
N ASN A 54 -28.13 1.98 7.47
CA ASN A 54 -28.42 0.55 7.66
C ASN A 54 -28.29 -0.30 6.38
N GLU A 55 -28.37 0.34 5.21
CA GLU A 55 -28.30 -0.31 3.92
C GLU A 55 -27.28 0.36 3.00
N HIS A 56 -26.71 -0.42 2.10
CA HIS A 56 -25.80 0.11 1.08
C HIS A 56 -26.58 0.76 -0.05
N PHE A 57 -26.17 1.96 -0.43
CA PHE A 57 -26.59 2.67 -1.64
C PHE A 57 -25.34 3.19 -2.36
N ASP A 58 -25.38 3.18 -3.69
CA ASP A 58 -24.30 3.66 -4.54
C ASP A 58 -24.46 5.16 -4.85
N LEU A 59 -25.71 5.61 -5.01
CA LEU A 59 -26.04 6.97 -5.41
C LEU A 59 -27.23 7.51 -4.61
N LEU A 60 -27.08 8.73 -4.13
CA LEU A 60 -28.14 9.56 -3.56
C LEU A 60 -28.51 10.68 -4.54
N LEU A 61 -29.77 10.72 -4.95
CA LEU A 61 -30.41 11.86 -5.58
C LEU A 61 -31.15 12.65 -4.50
N LEU A 62 -30.73 13.88 -4.25
CA LEU A 62 -31.21 14.64 -3.09
C LEU A 62 -31.73 15.99 -3.51
N ASP A 63 -32.98 16.28 -3.18
CA ASP A 63 -33.46 17.63 -3.29
C ASP A 63 -32.73 18.58 -2.35
N PHE A 64 -32.34 19.73 -2.88
CA PHE A 64 -31.63 20.72 -2.08
C PHE A 64 -32.57 21.49 -1.16
N MET A 65 -33.81 21.78 -1.63
CA MET A 65 -34.80 22.63 -0.94
C MET A 65 -35.96 21.77 -0.47
N MET A 66 -35.84 21.15 0.69
CA MET A 66 -36.93 20.36 1.29
C MET A 66 -37.13 20.67 2.78
N SER A 67 -38.26 20.26 3.30
CA SER A 67 -38.62 20.35 4.71
C SER A 67 -38.62 18.96 5.35
N PRO A 68 -38.26 18.79 6.65
CA PRO A 68 -37.92 19.82 7.64
C PRO A 68 -36.48 20.27 7.69
N ILE A 69 -35.57 19.64 6.92
CA ILE A 69 -34.16 20.04 6.83
C ILE A 69 -33.73 20.15 5.37
N HIS A 70 -32.82 21.07 5.08
CA HIS A 70 -32.27 21.25 3.73
C HIS A 70 -31.27 20.16 3.35
N GLY A 71 -31.05 20.00 2.03
CA GLY A 71 -30.19 18.98 1.49
C GLY A 71 -28.74 19.06 1.96
N ASP A 72 -28.20 20.25 2.19
CA ASP A 72 -26.83 20.41 2.75
C ASP A 72 -26.69 19.79 4.14
N THR A 73 -27.69 19.98 5.01
CA THR A 73 -27.72 19.36 6.34
C THR A 73 -27.80 17.82 6.25
N VAL A 74 -28.59 17.30 5.31
CA VAL A 74 -28.66 15.85 5.05
C VAL A 74 -27.31 15.31 4.64
N VAL A 75 -26.61 16.00 3.73
CA VAL A 75 -25.27 15.59 3.30
C VAL A 75 -24.27 15.64 4.46
N GLU A 76 -24.30 16.68 5.29
CA GLU A 76 -23.43 16.78 6.47
C GLU A 76 -23.64 15.60 7.43
N GLU A 77 -24.88 15.20 7.70
CA GLU A 77 -25.17 14.06 8.55
C GLU A 77 -24.67 12.75 7.93
N ILE A 78 -24.91 12.54 6.63
CA ILE A 78 -24.45 11.34 5.92
C ILE A 78 -22.91 11.27 5.89
N ARG A 79 -22.22 12.38 5.64
CA ARG A 79 -20.76 12.42 5.58
C ARG A 79 -20.06 12.10 6.90
N LYS A 80 -20.76 12.15 8.04
CA LYS A 80 -20.23 11.72 9.35
C LYS A 80 -19.95 10.20 9.39
N PHE A 81 -20.67 9.39 8.62
CA PHE A 81 -20.55 7.92 8.63
C PHE A 81 -20.34 7.30 7.24
N ASN A 82 -20.65 8.00 6.15
CA ASN A 82 -20.44 7.52 4.78
C ASN A 82 -19.78 8.61 3.91
N GLN A 83 -18.46 8.48 3.72
CA GLN A 83 -17.66 9.41 2.90
C GLN A 83 -17.73 9.06 1.40
N GLU A 84 -18.19 7.86 1.04
CA GLU A 84 -18.07 7.31 -0.30
C GLU A 84 -19.35 7.37 -1.12
N LEU A 85 -20.52 7.54 -0.46
CA LEU A 85 -21.79 7.66 -1.15
C LEU A 85 -21.72 8.78 -2.19
N TYR A 86 -22.03 8.43 -3.44
CA TYR A 86 -22.09 9.42 -4.51
C TYR A 86 -23.36 10.25 -4.37
N ILE A 87 -23.25 11.57 -4.45
CA ILE A 87 -24.39 12.48 -4.21
C ILE A 87 -24.56 13.41 -5.39
N ILE A 88 -25.76 13.42 -5.95
CA ILE A 88 -26.23 14.40 -6.94
C ILE A 88 -27.37 15.20 -6.31
N LEU A 89 -27.20 16.50 -6.26
CA LEU A 89 -28.28 17.39 -5.82
C LEU A 89 -29.26 17.68 -6.95
N LEU A 90 -30.54 17.69 -6.61
CA LEU A 90 -31.62 18.16 -7.48
C LEU A 90 -32.07 19.56 -7.01
N THR A 91 -32.21 20.51 -7.91
CA THR A 91 -32.63 21.89 -7.56
C THR A 91 -33.81 22.33 -8.41
N GLY A 92 -34.78 22.99 -7.80
CA GLY A 92 -35.99 23.47 -8.48
C GLY A 92 -35.86 24.83 -9.19
N HIS A 93 -34.79 25.61 -8.89
CA HIS A 93 -34.63 26.98 -9.47
C HIS A 93 -33.14 27.30 -9.69
N LYS A 94 -32.85 27.97 -10.81
CA LYS A 94 -31.49 28.39 -11.20
C LYS A 94 -30.80 29.30 -10.20
N ASP A 95 -31.59 30.10 -9.49
CA ASP A 95 -31.08 31.08 -8.52
C ASP A 95 -30.74 30.47 -7.15
N LEU A 96 -31.04 29.16 -6.93
CA LEU A 96 -30.84 28.45 -5.68
C LEU A 96 -29.77 27.36 -5.76
N VAL A 97 -28.89 27.46 -6.75
CA VAL A 97 -27.75 26.54 -6.85
C VAL A 97 -26.84 26.73 -5.62
N PRO A 98 -26.48 25.66 -4.91
CA PRO A 98 -25.57 25.76 -3.77
C PRO A 98 -24.27 26.46 -4.18
N PRO A 99 -23.71 27.33 -3.33
CA PRO A 99 -22.42 27.94 -3.59
C PRO A 99 -21.36 26.85 -3.91
N LEU A 100 -20.49 27.13 -4.86
CA LEU A 100 -19.41 26.19 -5.25
C LEU A 100 -18.58 25.73 -4.04
N GLU A 101 -18.42 26.58 -3.05
CA GLU A 101 -17.75 26.25 -1.78
C GLU A 101 -18.51 25.17 -1.00
N THR A 102 -19.82 25.20 -0.98
CA THR A 102 -20.68 24.20 -0.33
C THR A 102 -20.55 22.85 -1.04
N ILE A 103 -20.60 22.84 -2.38
CA ILE A 103 -20.43 21.63 -3.20
C ILE A 103 -19.07 20.97 -2.91
N LYS A 104 -17.99 21.78 -2.87
CA LYS A 104 -16.64 21.29 -2.57
C LYS A 104 -16.51 20.80 -1.12
N ARG A 105 -17.00 21.58 -0.15
CA ARG A 105 -16.94 21.28 1.29
C ARG A 105 -17.66 19.97 1.61
N LEU A 106 -18.81 19.74 1.02
CA LEU A 106 -19.63 18.56 1.26
C LEU A 106 -19.29 17.37 0.34
N SER A 107 -18.30 17.53 -0.53
CA SER A 107 -17.93 16.48 -1.49
C SER A 107 -19.13 15.95 -2.28
N ILE A 108 -19.91 16.89 -2.83
CA ILE A 108 -21.04 16.60 -3.71
C ILE A 108 -20.49 16.47 -5.13
N GLN A 109 -20.87 15.40 -5.83
CA GLN A 109 -20.28 15.07 -7.12
C GLN A 109 -21.00 15.69 -8.30
N GLY A 110 -22.26 16.10 -8.13
CA GLY A 110 -23.00 16.73 -9.20
C GLY A 110 -24.25 17.46 -8.72
N TYR A 111 -24.79 18.29 -9.57
CA TYR A 111 -26.12 18.84 -9.40
C TYR A 111 -26.86 18.88 -10.74
N CYS A 112 -28.20 18.82 -10.68
CA CYS A 112 -29.09 18.87 -11.83
C CYS A 112 -30.32 19.72 -11.50
N GLU A 113 -30.78 20.52 -12.45
CA GLU A 113 -32.03 21.25 -12.31
C GLU A 113 -33.22 20.30 -12.53
N LYS A 114 -34.25 20.39 -11.70
CA LYS A 114 -35.49 19.56 -11.82
C LYS A 114 -36.26 19.85 -13.12
N GLU A 115 -36.10 21.06 -13.67
CA GLU A 115 -36.68 21.46 -14.94
C GLU A 115 -35.86 20.99 -16.17
N ASP A 116 -34.65 20.56 -15.98
CA ASP A 116 -33.81 20.00 -17.05
C ASP A 116 -34.44 18.72 -17.59
N LYS A 117 -34.14 18.45 -18.86
CA LYS A 117 -34.55 17.18 -19.48
C LYS A 117 -33.95 16.02 -18.70
N PHE A 118 -34.76 15.02 -18.39
CA PHE A 118 -34.34 13.77 -17.73
C PHE A 118 -33.09 13.14 -18.36
N ASP A 119 -32.83 13.42 -19.64
CA ASP A 119 -31.61 12.95 -20.33
C ASP A 119 -30.31 13.47 -19.70
N GLN A 120 -30.30 14.71 -19.16
CA GLN A 120 -29.12 15.25 -18.48
C GLN A 120 -28.90 14.57 -17.14
N LEU A 121 -29.95 14.29 -16.39
CA LEU A 121 -29.87 13.53 -15.14
C LEU A 121 -29.34 12.11 -15.41
N LEU A 122 -29.81 11.46 -16.46
CA LEU A 122 -29.35 10.14 -16.84
C LEU A 122 -27.85 10.13 -17.16
N LEU A 123 -27.37 11.10 -17.93
CA LEU A 123 -25.93 11.24 -18.22
C LEU A 123 -25.09 11.45 -16.95
N LEU A 124 -25.59 12.22 -15.97
CA LEU A 124 -24.92 12.40 -14.69
C LEU A 124 -24.88 11.08 -13.90
N ILE A 125 -25.99 10.34 -13.87
CA ILE A 125 -26.10 9.04 -13.20
C ILE A 125 -25.12 8.03 -13.83
N GLU A 126 -25.11 7.93 -15.16
CA GLU A 126 -24.18 7.03 -15.87
C GLU A 126 -22.70 7.41 -15.62
N SER A 127 -22.41 8.72 -15.61
CA SER A 127 -21.07 9.20 -15.26
C SER A 127 -20.71 8.89 -13.81
N ALA A 128 -21.68 8.99 -12.89
CA ALA A 128 -21.52 8.64 -11.49
C ALA A 128 -21.16 7.15 -11.34
N PHE A 129 -21.91 6.27 -11.96
CA PHE A 129 -21.67 4.82 -11.88
C PHE A 129 -20.35 4.42 -12.52
N LYS A 130 -19.99 5.03 -13.64
CA LYS A 130 -18.65 4.83 -14.22
C LYS A 130 -17.54 5.24 -13.27
N SER A 131 -17.71 6.34 -12.56
CA SER A 131 -16.75 6.81 -11.56
C SER A 131 -16.67 5.87 -10.35
N ILE A 132 -17.82 5.35 -9.89
CA ILE A 132 -17.91 4.37 -8.81
C ILE A 132 -17.19 3.07 -9.20
N ASP A 133 -17.44 2.55 -10.41
CA ASP A 133 -16.77 1.35 -10.91
C ASP A 133 -15.25 1.53 -10.99
N GLN A 134 -14.80 2.67 -11.53
CA GLN A 134 -13.38 2.99 -11.57
C GLN A 134 -12.74 3.04 -10.17
N MET A 135 -13.44 3.65 -9.20
CA MET A 135 -12.98 3.71 -7.82
C MET A 135 -12.88 2.32 -7.18
N ASN A 136 -13.88 1.46 -7.42
CA ASN A 136 -13.88 0.08 -6.91
C ASN A 136 -12.75 -0.74 -7.52
N ILE A 137 -12.47 -0.58 -8.82
CA ILE A 137 -11.33 -1.23 -9.49
C ILE A 137 -10.01 -0.74 -8.88
N ILE A 138 -9.85 0.57 -8.67
CA ILE A 138 -8.64 1.12 -8.04
C ILE A 138 -8.45 0.55 -6.63
N LYS A 139 -9.52 0.45 -5.83
CA LYS A 139 -9.45 -0.14 -4.48
C LYS A 139 -9.02 -1.61 -4.52
N SER A 140 -9.61 -2.41 -5.43
CA SER A 140 -9.24 -3.83 -5.56
C SER A 140 -7.79 -4.01 -6.01
N ILE A 141 -7.32 -3.21 -6.97
CA ILE A 141 -5.92 -3.25 -7.44
C ILE A 141 -4.96 -2.84 -6.31
N ASN A 142 -5.29 -1.80 -5.53
CA ASN A 142 -4.45 -1.37 -4.42
C ASN A 142 -4.35 -2.44 -3.33
N GLU A 143 -5.43 -3.16 -3.05
CA GLU A 143 -5.41 -4.26 -2.07
C GLU A 143 -4.58 -5.45 -2.60
N GLU A 144 -4.77 -5.85 -3.85
CA GLU A 144 -3.96 -6.89 -4.49
C GLU A 144 -2.46 -6.52 -4.53
N LEU A 145 -2.15 -5.26 -4.84
CA LEU A 145 -0.78 -4.75 -4.83
C LEU A 145 -0.17 -4.81 -3.42
N ARG A 146 -0.95 -4.46 -2.39
CA ARG A 146 -0.52 -4.53 -1.00
C ARG A 146 -0.20 -5.97 -0.60
N GLU A 147 -1.10 -6.91 -0.90
CA GLU A 147 -0.90 -8.33 -0.60
C GLU A 147 0.32 -8.91 -1.36
N SER A 148 0.46 -8.58 -2.64
CA SER A 148 1.60 -9.01 -3.45
C SER A 148 2.92 -8.48 -2.91
N ARG A 149 2.94 -7.22 -2.45
CA ARG A 149 4.12 -6.61 -1.84
C ARG A 149 4.51 -7.31 -0.52
N GLU A 150 3.53 -7.63 0.33
CA GLU A 150 3.76 -8.34 1.59
C GLU A 150 4.31 -9.76 1.34
N GLN A 151 3.77 -10.46 0.34
CA GLN A 151 4.26 -11.79 -0.06
C GLN A 151 5.70 -11.73 -0.59
N LEU A 152 6.01 -10.73 -1.43
CA LEU A 152 7.34 -10.53 -1.97
C LEU A 152 8.36 -10.22 -0.87
N GLU A 153 8.01 -9.37 0.10
CA GLU A 153 8.88 -9.07 1.23
C GLU A 153 9.14 -10.31 2.10
N LYS A 154 8.12 -11.11 2.34
CA LYS A 154 8.26 -12.38 3.06
C LYS A 154 9.19 -13.35 2.32
N ALA A 155 8.96 -13.56 1.02
CA ALA A 155 9.79 -14.44 0.20
C ALA A 155 11.24 -13.96 0.13
N TYR A 156 11.47 -12.65 0.10
CA TYR A 156 12.80 -12.06 0.17
C TYR A 156 13.51 -12.38 1.49
N LEU A 157 12.83 -12.21 2.63
CA LEU A 157 13.40 -12.55 3.94
C LEU A 157 13.68 -14.05 4.08
N GLU A 158 12.78 -14.91 3.61
CA GLU A 158 12.99 -16.36 3.59
C GLU A 158 14.21 -16.75 2.73
N SER A 159 14.41 -16.06 1.60
CA SER A 159 15.58 -16.30 0.73
C SER A 159 16.90 -15.91 1.43
N ILE A 160 16.89 -14.79 2.18
CA ILE A 160 18.05 -14.39 3.03
C ILE A 160 18.37 -15.49 4.05
N GLU A 161 17.36 -16.03 4.72
CA GLU A 161 17.54 -17.08 5.72
C GLU A 161 18.13 -18.36 5.11
N VAL A 162 17.66 -18.78 3.92
CA VAL A 162 18.20 -19.95 3.21
C VAL A 162 19.68 -19.74 2.88
N VAL A 163 20.04 -18.57 2.35
CA VAL A 163 21.45 -18.26 2.01
C VAL A 163 22.32 -18.25 3.29
N ARG A 164 21.83 -17.61 4.37
CA ARG A 164 22.54 -17.61 5.66
C ARG A 164 22.78 -19.02 6.17
N HIS A 165 21.75 -19.86 6.21
CA HIS A 165 21.91 -21.26 6.65
C HIS A 165 22.87 -22.06 5.78
N THR A 166 22.91 -21.77 4.47
CA THR A 166 23.85 -22.43 3.56
C THR A 166 25.29 -22.09 3.92
N VAL A 167 25.56 -20.83 4.27
CA VAL A 167 26.90 -20.38 4.70
C VAL A 167 27.27 -21.01 6.07
N GLU A 168 26.35 -20.97 7.04
CA GLU A 168 26.56 -21.55 8.37
C GLU A 168 26.72 -23.08 8.34
N ALA A 169 26.11 -23.78 7.39
CA ALA A 169 26.28 -25.22 7.22
C ALA A 169 27.72 -25.58 6.81
N LYS A 170 28.40 -24.65 6.11
CA LYS A 170 29.80 -24.82 5.71
C LYS A 170 30.78 -24.52 6.84
N ASP A 171 30.49 -23.55 7.70
CA ASP A 171 31.32 -23.14 8.83
C ASP A 171 30.62 -23.45 10.15
N THR A 172 30.79 -24.67 10.66
CA THR A 172 30.12 -25.13 11.89
C THR A 172 30.54 -24.36 13.14
N TYR A 173 31.67 -23.66 13.13
CA TYR A 173 32.17 -22.82 14.24
C TYR A 173 31.35 -21.52 14.38
N THR A 174 30.70 -21.06 13.31
CA THR A 174 29.99 -19.76 13.29
C THR A 174 28.50 -19.88 13.52
N ARG A 175 27.98 -21.06 13.90
CA ARG A 175 26.56 -21.26 14.13
C ARG A 175 26.00 -20.23 15.12
N GLY A 176 25.04 -19.42 14.67
CA GLY A 176 24.42 -18.33 15.43
C GLY A 176 25.35 -17.13 15.68
N HIS A 177 26.56 -17.11 15.10
CA HIS A 177 27.47 -15.96 15.17
C HIS A 177 26.88 -14.79 14.38
N SER A 178 26.45 -15.02 13.14
CA SER A 178 25.89 -14.00 12.27
C SER A 178 24.63 -13.36 12.87
N ASP A 179 23.78 -14.17 13.56
CA ASP A 179 22.61 -13.64 14.29
C ASP A 179 23.03 -12.68 15.41
N ARG A 180 24.04 -13.04 16.20
CA ARG A 180 24.54 -12.19 17.28
C ARG A 180 25.16 -10.91 16.74
N VAL A 181 25.97 -11.01 15.69
CA VAL A 181 26.57 -9.84 15.02
C VAL A 181 25.46 -8.91 14.54
N ALA A 182 24.49 -9.42 13.78
CA ALA A 182 23.36 -8.63 13.28
C ALA A 182 22.58 -7.97 14.43
N ALA A 183 22.27 -8.71 15.50
CA ALA A 183 21.51 -8.18 16.65
C ALA A 183 22.30 -7.07 17.39
N TYR A 184 23.57 -7.28 17.67
CA TYR A 184 24.39 -6.26 18.35
C TYR A 184 24.61 -5.03 17.47
N SER A 185 24.85 -5.21 16.18
CA SER A 185 25.01 -4.10 15.25
C SER A 185 23.75 -3.23 15.19
N VAL A 186 22.56 -3.85 15.17
CA VAL A 186 21.28 -3.09 15.22
C VAL A 186 21.14 -2.34 16.53
N LEU A 187 21.40 -2.96 17.68
CA LEU A 187 21.33 -2.30 18.99
C LEU A 187 22.28 -1.09 19.11
N ILE A 188 23.50 -1.21 18.58
CA ILE A 188 24.45 -0.11 18.55
C ILE A 188 23.97 0.97 17.58
N GLY A 189 23.54 0.58 16.36
CA GLY A 189 23.03 1.51 15.35
C GLY A 189 21.83 2.32 15.84
N GLU A 190 20.89 1.70 16.58
CA GLU A 190 19.78 2.42 17.22
C GLU A 190 20.27 3.49 18.21
N LYS A 191 21.28 3.15 19.02
CA LYS A 191 21.88 4.12 19.96
C LYS A 191 22.64 5.24 19.27
N MET A 192 23.15 5.00 18.07
CA MET A 192 23.79 6.01 17.22
C MET A 192 22.76 6.86 16.45
N GLY A 193 21.47 6.54 16.49
CA GLY A 193 20.41 7.28 15.82
C GLY A 193 20.27 6.99 14.33
N LEU A 194 20.67 5.80 13.88
CA LEU A 194 20.52 5.40 12.49
C LEU A 194 19.04 5.29 12.09
N SER A 195 18.75 5.58 10.84
CA SER A 195 17.42 5.44 10.26
C SER A 195 16.98 3.97 10.16
N LYS A 196 15.67 3.71 10.01
CA LYS A 196 15.15 2.35 9.85
C LYS A 196 15.75 1.61 8.66
N GLU A 197 16.03 2.31 7.56
CA GLU A 197 16.65 1.72 6.37
C GLU A 197 18.11 1.35 6.61
N GLU A 198 18.86 2.22 7.28
CA GLU A 198 20.25 1.92 7.66
C GLU A 198 20.31 0.73 8.65
N LEU A 199 19.41 0.66 9.62
CA LEU A 199 19.31 -0.47 10.55
C LEU A 199 18.96 -1.78 9.83
N LYS A 200 18.07 -1.73 8.83
CA LYS A 200 17.76 -2.89 7.98
C LYS A 200 18.98 -3.35 7.18
N THR A 201 19.70 -2.41 6.56
CA THR A 201 20.93 -2.66 5.82
C THR A 201 22.00 -3.25 6.73
N LEU A 202 22.19 -2.71 7.91
CA LEU A 202 23.14 -3.18 8.91
C LEU A 202 22.81 -4.58 9.40
N LYS A 203 21.54 -4.87 9.68
CA LYS A 203 21.08 -6.21 10.08
C LYS A 203 21.40 -7.25 9.01
N ILE A 204 21.03 -7.00 7.76
CA ILE A 204 21.27 -7.94 6.66
C ILE A 204 22.76 -8.04 6.36
N GLY A 205 23.51 -6.93 6.43
CA GLY A 205 24.96 -6.91 6.30
C GLY A 205 25.65 -7.79 7.33
N GLY A 206 25.21 -7.70 8.59
CA GLY A 206 25.72 -8.55 9.68
C GLY A 206 25.40 -10.04 9.47
N LEU A 207 24.23 -10.37 8.91
CA LEU A 207 23.90 -11.75 8.55
C LEU A 207 24.78 -12.29 7.41
N PHE A 208 25.22 -11.42 6.50
CA PHE A 208 25.95 -11.80 5.28
C PHE A 208 27.45 -11.48 5.32
N HIS A 209 27.97 -10.90 6.41
CA HIS A 209 29.36 -10.44 6.43
C HIS A 209 30.37 -11.54 6.01
N ASP A 210 30.09 -12.76 6.40
CA ASP A 210 30.91 -13.95 6.16
C ASP A 210 30.50 -14.79 4.93
N ILE A 211 29.56 -14.32 4.09
CA ILE A 211 29.06 -15.09 2.94
C ILE A 211 30.18 -15.61 2.01
N GLY A 212 31.28 -14.88 1.93
CA GLY A 212 32.41 -15.25 1.09
C GLY A 212 33.18 -16.50 1.57
N LYS A 213 32.97 -16.97 2.80
CA LYS A 213 33.53 -18.22 3.30
C LYS A 213 33.09 -19.42 2.47
N ILE A 214 31.98 -19.31 1.73
CA ILE A 214 31.57 -20.37 0.80
C ILE A 214 32.61 -20.68 -0.28
N GLY A 215 33.45 -19.71 -0.63
CA GLY A 215 34.53 -19.86 -1.60
C GLY A 215 35.89 -20.34 -1.00
N ILE A 216 35.98 -20.48 0.31
CA ILE A 216 37.18 -20.98 0.98
C ILE A 216 37.16 -22.51 1.02
N SER A 217 38.34 -23.14 0.84
CA SER A 217 38.47 -24.60 0.90
C SER A 217 38.13 -25.15 2.29
N ASP A 218 37.36 -26.25 2.34
CA ASP A 218 36.98 -26.92 3.59
C ASP A 218 38.22 -27.40 4.37
N THR A 219 39.28 -27.78 3.68
CA THR A 219 40.56 -28.20 4.29
C THR A 219 41.21 -27.09 5.11
N ILE A 220 40.97 -25.83 4.75
CA ILE A 220 41.48 -24.66 5.45
C ILE A 220 40.46 -24.17 6.49
N LEU A 221 39.20 -24.08 6.09
CA LEU A 221 38.14 -23.52 6.94
C LEU A 221 37.86 -24.36 8.18
N LEU A 222 37.94 -25.72 8.05
CA LEU A 222 37.66 -26.68 9.13
C LEU A 222 38.93 -27.22 9.79
N LYS A 223 40.09 -26.60 9.53
CA LYS A 223 41.36 -27.05 10.09
C LYS A 223 41.43 -26.84 11.60
N GLU A 224 41.61 -27.91 12.37
CA GLU A 224 41.69 -27.84 13.84
C GLU A 224 43.04 -27.31 14.36
N SER A 225 44.11 -27.42 13.54
CA SER A 225 45.41 -26.92 13.89
C SER A 225 45.63 -25.47 13.48
N LYS A 226 46.71 -24.83 13.94
CA LYS A 226 47.05 -23.47 13.51
C LYS A 226 47.22 -23.40 12.01
N LEU A 227 46.66 -22.36 11.42
CA LEU A 227 46.81 -22.04 10.00
C LEU A 227 48.26 -21.61 9.71
N THR A 228 48.74 -21.96 8.54
CA THR A 228 49.96 -21.34 7.99
C THR A 228 49.66 -19.93 7.50
N ASP A 229 50.70 -19.14 7.22
CA ASP A 229 50.52 -17.78 6.70
C ASP A 229 49.81 -17.78 5.34
N ASP A 230 50.06 -18.76 4.49
CA ASP A 230 49.39 -18.91 3.18
C ASP A 230 47.92 -19.27 3.36
N GLU A 231 47.60 -20.23 4.23
CA GLU A 231 46.21 -20.60 4.55
C GLU A 231 45.41 -19.43 5.17
N TYR A 232 46.08 -18.68 6.06
CA TYR A 232 45.45 -17.46 6.63
C TYR A 232 45.24 -16.39 5.57
N SER A 233 46.14 -16.23 4.61
CA SER A 233 45.99 -15.34 3.48
C SER A 233 44.81 -15.73 2.60
N GLU A 234 44.55 -17.04 2.42
CA GLU A 234 43.35 -17.51 1.70
C GLU A 234 42.07 -17.16 2.44
N ILE A 235 42.03 -17.36 3.76
CA ILE A 235 40.84 -16.92 4.55
C ILE A 235 40.59 -15.43 4.42
N LYS A 236 41.63 -14.59 4.40
CA LYS A 236 41.49 -13.13 4.21
C LYS A 236 40.84 -12.72 2.89
N ASN A 237 40.71 -13.64 1.94
CA ASN A 237 40.02 -13.36 0.68
C ASN A 237 38.49 -13.46 0.77
N HIS A 238 37.90 -14.00 1.87
CA HIS A 238 36.45 -14.15 1.94
C HIS A 238 35.67 -12.81 1.79
N PRO A 239 36.14 -11.63 2.26
CA PRO A 239 35.40 -10.40 2.00
C PRO A 239 35.35 -10.04 0.51
N ALA A 240 36.44 -10.30 -0.23
CA ALA A 240 36.47 -10.08 -1.68
C ALA A 240 35.56 -11.05 -2.44
N ILE A 241 35.54 -12.33 -2.01
CA ILE A 241 34.61 -13.33 -2.54
C ILE A 241 33.16 -12.94 -2.23
N GLY A 242 32.88 -12.53 -1.00
CA GLY A 242 31.55 -12.06 -0.59
C GLY A 242 31.07 -10.86 -1.42
N LYS A 243 31.93 -9.86 -1.62
CA LYS A 243 31.68 -8.75 -2.53
C LYS A 243 31.33 -9.25 -3.93
N HIS A 244 32.10 -10.18 -4.50
CA HIS A 244 31.86 -10.74 -5.82
C HIS A 244 30.50 -11.43 -5.91
N ILE A 245 30.14 -12.25 -4.93
CA ILE A 245 28.85 -12.94 -4.86
C ILE A 245 27.71 -11.94 -4.85
N LEU A 246 27.75 -10.95 -3.97
CA LEU A 246 26.66 -9.96 -3.80
C LEU A 246 26.56 -8.99 -4.99
N SER A 247 27.66 -8.74 -5.70
CA SER A 247 27.67 -7.84 -6.87
C SER A 247 26.80 -8.34 -8.05
N ASN A 248 26.43 -9.62 -8.06
CA ASN A 248 25.58 -10.20 -9.09
C ASN A 248 24.09 -9.88 -8.90
N ALA A 249 23.69 -9.30 -7.76
CA ALA A 249 22.30 -8.95 -7.49
C ALA A 249 22.19 -7.49 -7.00
N THR A 250 21.48 -6.66 -7.77
CA THR A 250 21.31 -5.22 -7.47
C THR A 250 20.74 -4.98 -6.08
N ILE A 251 19.90 -5.89 -5.59
CA ILE A 251 19.22 -5.79 -4.29
C ILE A 251 20.21 -5.83 -3.10
N PHE A 252 21.42 -6.35 -3.29
CA PHE A 252 22.44 -6.44 -2.24
C PHE A 252 23.54 -5.38 -2.36
N LYS A 253 23.38 -4.41 -3.28
CA LYS A 253 24.41 -3.40 -3.54
C LYS A 253 24.83 -2.63 -2.29
N ASP A 254 23.87 -2.30 -1.44
CA ASP A 254 24.10 -1.52 -0.23
C ASP A 254 24.74 -2.33 0.90
N LEU A 255 24.76 -3.67 0.79
CA LEU A 255 25.45 -4.57 1.73
C LEU A 255 26.94 -4.71 1.39
N ILE A 256 27.33 -4.48 0.14
CA ILE A 256 28.69 -4.72 -0.35
C ILE A 256 29.76 -4.02 0.50
N PRO A 257 29.60 -2.73 0.88
CA PRO A 257 30.59 -2.08 1.73
C PRO A 257 30.76 -2.77 3.09
N ILE A 258 29.67 -3.21 3.71
CA ILE A 258 29.71 -3.93 5.00
C ILE A 258 30.46 -5.24 4.85
N VAL A 259 30.06 -6.07 3.88
CA VAL A 259 30.67 -7.38 3.63
C VAL A 259 32.12 -7.27 3.20
N TYR A 260 32.47 -6.25 2.44
CA TYR A 260 33.84 -6.10 1.93
C TYR A 260 34.83 -5.56 2.97
N HIS A 261 34.36 -4.73 3.93
CA HIS A 261 35.20 -3.97 4.84
C HIS A 261 35.06 -4.37 6.32
N HIS A 262 34.28 -5.42 6.67
CA HIS A 262 34.04 -5.80 8.07
C HIS A 262 35.32 -6.22 8.85
N HIS A 263 36.42 -6.47 8.18
CA HIS A 263 37.71 -6.74 8.78
C HIS A 263 38.70 -5.57 8.71
N GLU A 264 38.23 -4.40 8.22
CA GLU A 264 39.06 -3.18 8.33
C GLU A 264 39.17 -2.73 9.78
N LYS A 265 40.32 -2.19 10.13
CA LYS A 265 40.59 -1.69 11.49
C LYS A 265 40.88 -0.21 11.46
N TYR A 266 40.44 0.52 12.48
CA TYR A 266 40.59 1.97 12.56
C TYR A 266 42.04 2.45 12.41
N ASP A 267 43.03 1.63 12.87
CA ASP A 267 44.46 1.92 12.75
C ASP A 267 45.07 1.61 11.36
N GLY A 268 44.26 1.06 10.43
CA GLY A 268 44.69 0.70 9.08
C GLY A 268 45.42 -0.66 8.99
N THR A 269 45.45 -1.46 10.07
CA THR A 269 46.07 -2.82 10.07
C THR A 269 45.10 -3.90 9.64
N GLY A 270 43.88 -3.53 9.22
CA GLY A 270 42.83 -4.42 8.73
C GLY A 270 43.04 -4.87 7.30
N TYR A 271 42.05 -5.54 6.76
CA TYR A 271 42.04 -6.06 5.38
C TYR A 271 40.60 -5.96 4.82
N PRO A 272 40.38 -5.97 3.51
CA PRO A 272 41.35 -6.28 2.43
C PRO A 272 42.10 -5.04 1.90
N ARG A 273 41.71 -3.82 2.26
CA ARG A 273 42.27 -2.58 1.69
C ARG A 273 43.21 -1.83 2.62
N GLY A 274 43.18 -2.13 3.92
CA GLY A 274 43.94 -1.37 4.93
C GLY A 274 43.42 0.05 5.10
N LEU A 275 42.10 0.25 5.02
CA LEU A 275 41.47 1.55 5.22
C LEU A 275 41.70 2.03 6.64
N LYS A 276 41.81 3.37 6.84
CA LYS A 276 42.15 3.95 8.12
C LYS A 276 41.19 5.09 8.50
N GLY A 277 40.78 5.09 9.76
CA GLY A 277 39.96 6.17 10.31
C GLY A 277 38.65 6.34 9.52
N ASP A 278 38.40 7.58 9.10
CA ASP A 278 37.15 7.97 8.42
C ASP A 278 37.01 7.44 6.97
N GLU A 279 38.02 6.77 6.42
CA GLU A 279 37.90 6.05 5.16
C GLU A 279 37.01 4.81 5.31
N ILE A 280 36.84 4.30 6.54
CA ILE A 280 35.97 3.19 6.86
C ILE A 280 34.57 3.75 7.08
N LEU A 281 33.55 3.19 6.40
CA LEU A 281 32.17 3.57 6.63
C LEU A 281 31.79 3.44 8.11
N SER A 282 31.16 4.44 8.67
CA SER A 282 30.74 4.45 10.09
C SER A 282 29.89 3.25 10.49
N LEU A 283 29.11 2.69 9.56
CA LEU A 283 28.33 1.45 9.74
C LEU A 283 29.20 0.20 9.98
N ILE A 284 30.48 0.24 9.66
CA ILE A 284 31.43 -0.90 9.82
C ILE A 284 32.15 -0.83 11.17
N HIS A 285 32.22 0.35 11.78
CA HIS A 285 32.83 0.54 13.10
C HIS A 285 31.97 0.01 14.26
N ILE A 286 30.76 -0.48 13.95
CA ILE A 286 29.83 -1.11 14.88
C ILE A 286 30.20 -2.56 15.12
#